data_0290b4d5de4691315c0d6dcc7f36e394
#
_entry.id   0290b4d5de4691315c0d6dcc7f36e394
#
_cell.length_a   1.000
_cell.length_b   1.000
_cell.length_c   1.000
_cell.angle_alpha   90.00
_cell.angle_beta   90.00
_cell.angle_gamma   90.00
#
_symmetry.space_group_name_H-M   'P 1'
#
loop_
_entity.id
_entity.type
_entity.pdbx_description
1 polymer ?
#
loop_
_entity_poly.entity_id
_entity_poly.type
_entity_poly.pdbx_seq_one_letter_code
_entity_poly.pdbx_strand_id
1 'polypeptide(L)'
;MNALLIYPEFPDTFWSFKHALKFIRKKASFPPLGLLTVATMLPDEWSKRLVDVNVANLTDKDLEWADCVFFSSMVVQRKSAHQLIKRCKEAGVKIVAGGPLFTSEHEQFKDVDHFVLNEAEITLPSFLEDLKNGCAKPVYRSPDFADVRETPAPLWKLA
;
A
#
# COMPACT_ATOMS: atom_id res chain seq x y z
N MET A 1 -7.23 15.65 -0.35
CA MET A 1 -6.78 14.66 0.65
C MET A 1 -5.34 14.26 0.36
N ASN A 2 -4.53 14.06 1.39
CA ASN A 2 -3.13 13.64 1.31
C ASN A 2 -3.04 12.13 1.49
N ALA A 3 -2.75 11.39 0.43
CA ALA A 3 -2.61 9.95 0.43
C ALA A 3 -1.14 9.53 0.52
N LEU A 4 -0.78 8.85 1.60
CA LEU A 4 0.56 8.29 1.79
C LEU A 4 0.53 6.80 1.47
N LEU A 5 1.29 6.40 0.45
CA LEU A 5 1.42 5.00 0.06
C LEU A 5 2.66 4.42 0.76
N ILE A 6 2.50 3.34 1.51
CA ILE A 6 3.59 2.70 2.25
C ILE A 6 3.81 1.28 1.76
N TYR A 7 5.04 1.01 1.33
CA TYR A 7 5.48 -0.34 0.95
C TYR A 7 6.41 -0.89 2.04
N PRO A 8 5.99 -1.94 2.77
CA PRO A 8 6.77 -2.50 3.87
C PRO A 8 8.10 -3.10 3.43
N GLU A 9 9.03 -3.21 4.37
CA GLU A 9 10.35 -3.79 4.15
C GLU A 9 10.26 -5.31 3.91
N PHE A 10 11.06 -5.80 2.95
CA PHE A 10 11.30 -7.22 2.79
C PHE A 10 12.26 -7.74 3.88
N PRO A 11 12.04 -8.95 4.40
CA PRO A 11 12.99 -9.54 5.32
C PRO A 11 14.36 -9.74 4.65
N ASP A 12 15.43 -9.58 5.43
CA ASP A 12 16.79 -9.86 4.97
C ASP A 12 16.97 -11.38 4.85
N THR A 13 16.92 -11.89 3.62
CA THR A 13 17.06 -13.30 3.29
C THR A 13 18.09 -13.47 2.17
N PHE A 14 18.53 -14.70 1.94
CA PHE A 14 19.39 -15.01 0.80
C PHE A 14 18.81 -14.50 -0.54
N TRP A 15 17.49 -14.54 -0.70
CA TRP A 15 16.77 -14.11 -1.91
C TRP A 15 16.53 -12.61 -1.98
N SER A 16 16.83 -11.83 -0.95
CA SER A 16 16.69 -10.36 -0.97
C SER A 16 17.73 -9.69 -1.88
N PHE A 17 18.77 -10.44 -2.32
CA PHE A 17 19.88 -9.92 -3.13
C PHE A 17 20.56 -8.67 -2.56
N LYS A 18 20.38 -8.37 -1.27
CA LYS A 18 20.85 -7.14 -0.62
C LYS A 18 22.34 -6.88 -0.84
N HIS A 19 23.17 -7.94 -0.85
CA HIS A 19 24.58 -7.83 -1.12
C HIS A 19 24.87 -7.55 -2.60
N ALA A 20 24.16 -8.21 -3.52
CA ALA A 20 24.32 -8.01 -4.95
C ALA A 20 23.87 -6.61 -5.39
N LEU A 21 22.80 -6.08 -4.79
CA LEU A 21 22.29 -4.73 -5.07
C LEU A 21 23.33 -3.64 -4.81
N LYS A 22 24.19 -3.81 -3.81
CA LYS A 22 25.27 -2.86 -3.50
C LYS A 22 26.25 -2.71 -4.68
N PHE A 23 26.56 -3.80 -5.40
CA PHE A 23 27.48 -3.75 -6.56
C PHE A 23 26.89 -2.93 -7.71
N ILE A 24 25.59 -2.98 -7.92
CA ILE A 24 24.90 -2.22 -8.97
C ILE A 24 24.34 -0.87 -8.49
N ARG A 25 24.70 -0.46 -7.27
CA ARG A 25 24.27 0.80 -6.64
C ARG A 25 22.74 0.96 -6.60
N LYS A 26 22.01 -0.13 -6.40
CA LYS A 26 20.55 -0.13 -6.21
C LYS A 26 20.22 -0.42 -4.74
N LYS A 27 19.11 0.17 -4.26
CA LYS A 27 18.64 0.00 -2.87
C LYS A 27 17.58 -1.09 -2.76
N ALA A 28 16.76 -1.29 -3.80
CA ALA A 28 15.75 -2.34 -3.86
C ALA A 28 15.78 -3.04 -5.23
N SER A 29 15.27 -4.28 -5.26
CA SER A 29 15.21 -5.10 -6.49
C SER A 29 14.06 -4.70 -7.40
N PHE A 30 12.90 -4.36 -6.81
CA PHE A 30 11.67 -4.09 -7.54
C PHE A 30 10.94 -2.89 -6.94
N PRO A 31 10.38 -2.01 -7.78
CA PRO A 31 9.47 -0.98 -7.33
C PRO A 31 8.11 -1.61 -6.91
N PRO A 32 7.33 -0.97 -6.04
CA PRO A 32 6.04 -1.46 -5.58
C PRO A 32 4.95 -1.27 -6.65
N LEU A 33 4.98 -2.04 -7.73
CA LEU A 33 4.12 -1.87 -8.92
C LEU A 33 2.63 -1.76 -8.57
N GLY A 34 2.10 -2.72 -7.80
CA GLY A 34 0.69 -2.71 -7.43
C GLY A 34 0.29 -1.44 -6.67
N LEU A 35 1.17 -0.94 -5.79
CA LEU A 35 0.89 0.29 -5.05
C LEU A 35 0.97 1.53 -5.94
N LEU A 36 1.87 1.54 -6.94
CA LEU A 36 1.95 2.59 -7.95
C LEU A 36 0.73 2.57 -8.91
N THR A 37 0.19 1.40 -9.21
CA THR A 37 -1.07 1.26 -9.96
C THR A 37 -2.24 1.80 -9.16
N VAL A 38 -2.36 1.43 -7.88
CA VAL A 38 -3.34 2.01 -6.96
C VAL A 38 -3.22 3.54 -6.91
N ALA A 39 -2.00 4.08 -6.86
CA ALA A 39 -1.78 5.52 -6.87
C ALA A 39 -2.34 6.22 -8.13
N THR A 40 -2.32 5.56 -9.29
CA THR A 40 -2.96 6.08 -10.52
C THR A 40 -4.48 6.09 -10.39
N MET A 41 -5.05 5.11 -9.70
CA MET A 41 -6.50 4.97 -9.54
C MET A 41 -7.10 5.90 -8.48
N LEU A 42 -6.28 6.44 -7.57
CA LEU A 42 -6.74 7.44 -6.59
C LEU A 42 -7.09 8.75 -7.31
N PRO A 43 -8.09 9.52 -6.81
CA PRO A 43 -8.51 10.79 -7.41
C PRO A 43 -7.35 11.72 -7.73
N ASP A 44 -7.40 12.39 -8.89
CA ASP A 44 -6.31 13.25 -9.36
C ASP A 44 -6.06 14.46 -8.46
N GLU A 45 -7.10 14.95 -7.81
CA GLU A 45 -7.02 16.07 -6.87
C GLU A 45 -6.34 15.72 -5.53
N TRP A 46 -6.04 14.43 -5.28
CA TRP A 46 -5.33 14.03 -4.08
C TRP A 46 -3.82 14.21 -4.25
N SER A 47 -3.20 14.80 -3.23
CA SER A 47 -1.73 14.79 -3.12
C SER A 47 -1.26 13.40 -2.73
N LYS A 48 -0.32 12.84 -3.49
CA LYS A 48 0.15 11.45 -3.33
C LYS A 48 1.65 11.42 -3.04
N ARG A 49 2.08 10.63 -2.05
CA ARG A 49 3.48 10.36 -1.74
C ARG A 49 3.68 8.86 -1.55
N LEU A 50 4.86 8.38 -1.91
CA LEU A 50 5.29 7.00 -1.69
C LEU A 50 6.44 6.97 -0.67
N VAL A 51 6.33 6.07 0.31
CA VAL A 51 7.44 5.65 1.16
C VAL A 51 7.65 4.16 0.97
N ASP A 52 8.67 3.81 0.19
CA ASP A 52 9.16 2.44 0.09
C ASP A 52 10.22 2.23 1.21
N VAL A 53 9.85 1.46 2.24
CA VAL A 53 10.70 1.25 3.43
C VAL A 53 11.95 0.44 3.11
N ASN A 54 12.03 -0.17 1.93
CA ASN A 54 13.26 -0.82 1.44
C ASN A 54 14.36 0.18 1.04
N VAL A 55 13.99 1.44 0.75
CA VAL A 55 14.90 2.48 0.25
C VAL A 55 14.93 3.75 1.09
N ALA A 56 13.89 4.02 1.87
CA ALA A 56 13.73 5.20 2.71
C ALA A 56 13.07 4.85 4.04
N ASN A 57 13.24 5.68 5.06
CA ASN A 57 12.54 5.51 6.33
C ASN A 57 11.22 6.29 6.33
N LEU A 58 10.17 5.67 6.88
CA LEU A 58 8.95 6.39 7.23
C LEU A 58 9.26 7.36 8.38
N THR A 59 8.92 8.63 8.22
CA THR A 59 9.14 9.67 9.23
C THR A 59 7.83 10.11 9.89
N ASP A 60 7.91 10.75 11.05
CA ASP A 60 6.71 11.31 11.72
C ASP A 60 6.08 12.43 10.87
N LYS A 61 6.91 13.21 10.15
CA LYS A 61 6.43 14.23 9.21
C LYS A 61 5.60 13.66 8.05
N ASP A 62 5.89 12.43 7.62
CA ASP A 62 5.09 11.75 6.60
C ASP A 62 3.71 11.39 7.15
N LEU A 63 3.65 10.93 8.41
CA LEU A 63 2.40 10.60 9.09
C LEU A 63 1.58 11.86 9.42
N GLU A 64 2.23 12.92 9.88
CA GLU A 64 1.58 14.22 10.14
C GLU A 64 0.99 14.85 8.87
N TRP A 65 1.63 14.60 7.71
CA TRP A 65 1.15 15.09 6.43
C TRP A 65 -0.05 14.29 5.89
N ALA A 66 -0.16 13.00 6.24
CA ALA A 66 -1.11 12.09 5.65
C ALA A 66 -2.51 12.19 6.28
N ASP A 67 -3.53 12.34 5.45
CA ASP A 67 -4.93 12.15 5.87
C ASP A 67 -5.31 10.66 5.88
N CYS A 68 -4.69 9.89 4.99
CA CYS A 68 -4.93 8.46 4.83
C CYS A 68 -3.67 7.74 4.33
N VAL A 69 -3.43 6.55 4.85
CA VAL A 69 -2.32 5.68 4.44
C VAL A 69 -2.85 4.49 3.66
N PHE A 70 -2.18 4.16 2.55
CA PHE A 70 -2.46 2.99 1.73
C PHE A 70 -1.31 2.00 1.82
N PHE A 71 -1.59 0.78 2.27
CA PHE A 71 -0.64 -0.32 2.31
C PHE A 71 -0.88 -1.32 1.19
N SER A 72 0.19 -1.80 0.58
CA SER A 72 0.19 -3.05 -0.18
C SER A 72 1.37 -3.91 0.27
N SER A 73 1.14 -5.19 0.55
CA SER A 73 2.17 -6.07 1.10
C SER A 73 2.09 -7.48 0.55
N MET A 74 3.25 -8.09 0.39
CA MET A 74 3.43 -9.52 0.21
C MET A 74 3.45 -10.23 1.56
N VAL A 75 3.13 -11.52 1.60
CA VAL A 75 3.10 -12.34 2.84
C VAL A 75 4.45 -12.30 3.59
N VAL A 76 5.56 -12.27 2.86
CA VAL A 76 6.92 -12.19 3.44
C VAL A 76 7.21 -10.90 4.20
N GLN A 77 6.47 -9.82 3.89
CA GLN A 77 6.61 -8.51 4.54
C GLN A 77 5.75 -8.37 5.82
N ARG A 78 5.05 -9.44 6.26
CA ARG A 78 4.10 -9.43 7.39
C ARG A 78 4.63 -8.73 8.63
N LYS A 79 5.86 -9.03 9.05
CA LYS A 79 6.46 -8.43 10.25
C LYS A 79 6.58 -6.91 10.13
N SER A 80 7.10 -6.43 9.00
CA SER A 80 7.22 -4.99 8.73
C SER A 80 5.84 -4.33 8.60
N ALA A 81 4.87 -4.98 7.94
CA ALA A 81 3.51 -4.49 7.83
C ALA A 81 2.85 -4.27 9.20
N HIS A 82 2.94 -5.24 10.13
CA HIS A 82 2.43 -5.07 11.49
C HIS A 82 3.06 -3.88 12.23
N GLN A 83 4.38 -3.72 12.14
CA GLN A 83 5.08 -2.62 12.81
C GLN A 83 4.66 -1.25 12.28
N LEU A 84 4.55 -1.12 10.95
CA LEU A 84 4.19 0.13 10.29
C LEU A 84 2.71 0.47 10.52
N ILE A 85 1.81 -0.51 10.46
CA ILE A 85 0.37 -0.33 10.75
C ILE A 85 0.19 0.15 12.19
N LYS A 86 0.86 -0.49 13.16
CA LYS A 86 0.83 -0.05 14.56
C LYS A 86 1.26 1.40 14.70
N ARG A 87 2.36 1.80 14.06
CA ARG A 87 2.87 3.18 14.08
C ARG A 87 1.87 4.17 13.46
N CYS A 88 1.24 3.83 12.33
CA CYS A 88 0.20 4.66 11.72
C CYS A 88 -1.02 4.79 12.63
N LYS A 89 -1.43 3.71 13.30
CA LYS A 89 -2.53 3.73 14.26
C LYS A 89 -2.25 4.62 15.46
N GLU A 90 -1.03 4.53 16.03
CA GLU A 90 -0.57 5.39 17.12
C GLU A 90 -0.53 6.87 16.73
N ALA A 91 -0.25 7.18 15.46
CA ALA A 91 -0.31 8.52 14.89
C ALA A 91 -1.74 8.98 14.56
N GLY A 92 -2.76 8.14 14.71
CA GLY A 92 -4.16 8.48 14.45
C GLY A 92 -4.53 8.62 12.97
N VAL A 93 -3.69 8.12 12.05
CA VAL A 93 -3.94 8.20 10.61
C VAL A 93 -4.85 7.05 10.17
N LYS A 94 -5.80 7.33 9.27
CA LYS A 94 -6.68 6.31 8.68
C LYS A 94 -5.89 5.35 7.80
N ILE A 95 -6.15 4.04 7.94
CA ILE A 95 -5.39 2.98 7.28
C ILE A 95 -6.27 2.19 6.31
N VAL A 96 -5.86 2.15 5.04
CA VAL A 96 -6.41 1.29 3.99
C VAL A 96 -5.35 0.26 3.59
N ALA A 97 -5.72 -1.01 3.51
CA ALA A 97 -4.77 -2.06 3.19
C ALA A 97 -5.29 -3.02 2.11
N GLY A 98 -4.39 -3.41 1.19
CA GLY A 98 -4.66 -4.36 0.12
C GLY A 98 -3.42 -5.18 -0.26
N GLY A 99 -3.56 -5.94 -1.32
CA GLY A 99 -2.50 -6.83 -1.81
C GLY A 99 -2.50 -8.22 -1.17
N PRO A 100 -1.56 -9.10 -1.57
CA PRO A 100 -1.61 -10.54 -1.28
C PRO A 100 -1.64 -10.90 0.20
N LEU A 101 -0.88 -10.17 1.06
CA LEU A 101 -0.89 -10.41 2.49
C LEU A 101 -2.28 -10.22 3.09
N PHE A 102 -2.90 -9.08 2.80
CA PHE A 102 -4.21 -8.74 3.39
C PHE A 102 -5.34 -9.54 2.77
N THR A 103 -5.24 -9.90 1.48
CA THR A 103 -6.21 -10.78 0.83
C THR A 103 -6.29 -12.15 1.53
N SER A 104 -5.17 -12.68 2.00
CA SER A 104 -5.12 -13.98 2.70
C SER A 104 -5.30 -13.90 4.20
N GLU A 105 -4.93 -12.79 4.85
CA GLU A 105 -4.80 -12.74 6.33
C GLU A 105 -5.38 -11.46 6.97
N HIS A 106 -6.29 -10.73 6.30
CA HIS A 106 -6.82 -9.45 6.81
C HIS A 106 -7.40 -9.52 8.22
N GLU A 107 -7.95 -10.66 8.62
CA GLU A 107 -8.52 -10.86 9.97
C GLU A 107 -7.49 -10.71 11.10
N GLN A 108 -6.20 -10.83 10.79
CA GLN A 108 -5.10 -10.69 11.74
C GLN A 108 -4.70 -9.21 11.97
N PHE A 109 -5.22 -8.27 11.16
CA PHE A 109 -4.83 -6.85 11.18
C PHE A 109 -5.95 -5.95 11.72
N LYS A 110 -6.17 -6.01 13.04
CA LYS A 110 -7.27 -5.31 13.72
C LYS A 110 -7.18 -3.77 13.70
N ASP A 111 -5.98 -3.23 13.46
CA ASP A 111 -5.72 -1.79 13.42
C ASP A 111 -5.95 -1.14 12.05
N VAL A 112 -6.31 -1.94 11.03
CA VAL A 112 -6.64 -1.45 9.70
C VAL A 112 -8.11 -1.03 9.66
N ASP A 113 -8.40 0.16 9.16
CA ASP A 113 -9.76 0.70 9.09
C ASP A 113 -10.55 0.14 7.90
N HIS A 114 -9.89 -0.01 6.74
CA HIS A 114 -10.52 -0.52 5.52
C HIS A 114 -9.61 -1.48 4.77
N PHE A 115 -10.18 -2.57 4.28
CA PHE A 115 -9.51 -3.53 3.42
C PHE A 115 -10.06 -3.46 1.99
N VAL A 116 -9.16 -3.33 1.02
CA VAL A 116 -9.44 -3.41 -0.42
C VAL A 116 -8.72 -4.65 -0.93
N LEU A 117 -9.46 -5.76 -0.99
CA LEU A 117 -8.92 -7.10 -1.18
C LEU A 117 -9.09 -7.59 -2.63
N ASN A 118 -8.25 -8.52 -3.04
CA ASN A 118 -8.16 -9.08 -4.39
C ASN A 118 -7.71 -8.00 -5.40
N GLU A 119 -8.37 -7.90 -6.56
CA GLU A 119 -8.02 -6.97 -7.63
C GLU A 119 -8.48 -5.54 -7.28
N ALA A 120 -7.54 -4.64 -7.09
CA ALA A 120 -7.84 -3.25 -6.73
C ALA A 120 -8.63 -2.54 -7.84
N GLU A 121 -8.42 -2.90 -9.10
CA GLU A 121 -9.14 -2.38 -10.25
C GLU A 121 -10.66 -2.56 -10.13
N ILE A 122 -11.09 -3.61 -9.42
CA ILE A 122 -12.52 -3.91 -9.21
C ILE A 122 -13.01 -3.34 -7.87
N THR A 123 -12.22 -3.46 -6.81
CA THR A 123 -12.66 -3.21 -5.44
C THR A 123 -12.41 -1.77 -4.97
N LEU A 124 -11.36 -1.11 -5.47
CA LEU A 124 -11.01 0.26 -5.08
C LEU A 124 -12.05 1.31 -5.51
N PRO A 125 -12.64 1.26 -6.72
CA PRO A 125 -13.65 2.26 -7.11
C PRO A 125 -14.83 2.33 -6.15
N SER A 126 -15.39 1.19 -5.74
CA SER A 126 -16.48 1.13 -4.77
C SER A 126 -16.08 1.67 -3.39
N PHE A 127 -14.85 1.37 -2.94
CA PHE A 127 -14.32 1.95 -1.71
C PHE A 127 -14.22 3.47 -1.78
N LEU A 128 -13.69 4.01 -2.88
CA LEU A 128 -13.52 5.47 -3.06
C LEU A 128 -14.85 6.20 -3.11
N GLU A 129 -15.88 5.61 -3.75
CA GLU A 129 -17.24 6.15 -3.77
C GLU A 129 -17.85 6.18 -2.36
N ASP A 130 -17.79 5.07 -1.63
CA ASP A 130 -18.31 4.98 -0.26
C ASP A 130 -17.52 5.91 0.68
N LEU A 131 -16.21 6.05 0.50
CA LEU A 131 -15.39 6.98 1.28
C LEU A 131 -15.80 8.43 1.07
N LYS A 132 -16.06 8.82 -0.18
CA LYS A 132 -16.56 10.16 -0.53
C LYS A 132 -17.92 10.44 0.10
N ASN A 133 -18.77 9.43 0.19
CA ASN A 133 -20.11 9.52 0.78
C ASN A 133 -20.13 9.36 2.31
N GLY A 134 -18.97 9.12 2.95
CA GLY A 134 -18.87 8.93 4.39
C GLY A 134 -19.46 7.60 4.90
N CYS A 135 -19.63 6.61 4.03
CA CYS A 135 -20.21 5.30 4.35
C CYS A 135 -19.27 4.12 4.04
N ALA A 136 -17.94 4.37 4.04
CA ALA A 136 -16.94 3.36 3.74
C ALA A 136 -17.05 2.14 4.69
N LYS A 137 -17.09 0.96 4.09
CA LYS A 137 -17.19 -0.34 4.78
C LYS A 137 -15.81 -0.82 5.25
N PRO A 138 -15.75 -1.71 6.24
CA PRO A 138 -14.48 -2.30 6.68
C PRO A 138 -13.78 -3.15 5.61
N VAL A 139 -14.54 -3.84 4.73
CA VAL A 139 -13.97 -4.78 3.74
C VAL A 139 -14.66 -4.62 2.38
N TYR A 140 -13.86 -4.49 1.34
CA TYR A 140 -14.23 -4.56 -0.08
C TYR A 140 -13.55 -5.76 -0.70
N ARG A 141 -14.31 -6.67 -1.30
CA ARG A 141 -13.80 -7.91 -1.89
C ARG A 141 -14.65 -8.30 -3.10
N SER A 142 -14.01 -8.77 -4.17
CA SER A 142 -14.66 -9.42 -5.31
C SER A 142 -13.92 -10.71 -5.66
N PRO A 143 -14.61 -11.78 -6.08
CA PRO A 143 -13.97 -12.96 -6.64
C PRO A 143 -13.55 -12.77 -8.12
N ASP A 144 -13.98 -11.68 -8.75
CA ASP A 144 -13.73 -11.41 -10.16
C ASP A 144 -12.28 -10.99 -10.41
N PHE A 145 -11.83 -11.19 -11.64
CA PHE A 145 -10.50 -10.76 -12.12
C PHE A 145 -10.63 -9.56 -13.04
N ALA A 146 -9.75 -8.59 -12.87
CA ALA A 146 -9.68 -7.42 -13.73
C ALA A 146 -9.16 -7.78 -15.12
N ASP A 147 -9.63 -7.08 -16.14
CA ASP A 147 -9.04 -7.16 -17.48
C ASP A 147 -7.71 -6.40 -17.47
N VAL A 148 -6.60 -7.12 -17.61
CA VAL A 148 -5.24 -6.53 -17.57
C VAL A 148 -5.02 -5.47 -18.67
N ARG A 149 -5.84 -5.46 -19.72
CA ARG A 149 -5.77 -4.45 -20.78
C ARG A 149 -6.32 -3.10 -20.34
N GLU A 150 -7.16 -3.09 -19.30
CA GLU A 150 -7.78 -1.89 -18.72
C GLU A 150 -7.05 -1.40 -17.47
N THR A 151 -6.09 -2.19 -16.96
CA THR A 151 -5.26 -1.79 -15.80
C THR A 151 -4.45 -0.53 -16.15
N PRO A 152 -4.56 0.55 -15.37
CA PRO A 152 -3.83 1.78 -15.65
C PRO A 152 -2.32 1.62 -15.47
N ALA A 153 -1.55 2.39 -16.22
CA ALA A 153 -0.10 2.42 -16.05
C ALA A 153 0.27 2.91 -14.64
N PRO A 154 1.27 2.29 -13.98
CA PRO A 154 1.73 2.70 -12.66
C PRO A 154 2.18 4.16 -12.61
N LEU A 155 1.95 4.85 -11.51
CA LEU A 155 2.33 6.26 -11.31
C LEU A 155 3.83 6.39 -11.04
N TRP A 156 4.64 6.14 -12.07
CA TRP A 156 6.11 6.08 -11.98
C TRP A 156 6.79 7.31 -11.38
N LYS A 157 6.19 8.49 -11.47
CA LYS A 157 6.74 9.72 -10.88
C LYS A 157 6.87 9.68 -9.36
N LEU A 158 6.29 8.68 -8.70
CA LEU A 158 6.41 8.48 -7.24
C LEU A 158 7.54 7.52 -6.85
N ALA A 159 8.12 6.76 -7.80
CA ALA A 159 9.14 5.75 -7.55
C ALA A 159 10.55 6.33 -7.45
#